data_697f0f2cfab62d5e0f88287ea753ff56
#
_entry.id   697f0f2cfab62d5e0f88287ea753ff56
#
_cell.length_a   1.000
_cell.length_b   1.000
_cell.length_c   1.000
_cell.angle_alpha   90.00
_cell.angle_beta   90.00
_cell.angle_gamma   90.00
#
_symmetry.space_group_name_H-M   'P 1'
#
loop_
_entity.id
_entity.type
_entity.pdbx_description
1 polymer ?
#
loop_
_entity_poly.entity_id
_entity_poly.type
_entity_poly.pdbx_seq_one_letter_code
_entity_poly.pdbx_strand_id
1 'polypeptide(L)'
;MTVAMAAMASVGGNAFAFEFDTGNPDLQVRWDNTIRYNLAQRVEERDSKIGNSAVSDEGTYSFDRGDLVANRLDLLTEFDLIYRKNMGFRVSAAGWYDNAYGDDSRTNPNLPLSAIPSYVNKKYSTYTKRFYQGPSGEILDAFVFGKFDLGSVPTSVKAGRHSLYWGESLFLGGNLHGIAYAQNPLDLQKGFATPGVEAKELFRPLNQFSGQAQVTDTVSVAAQYFLQWEEFRYPEGGTYLGPVDFAFNGPDRQFLSPALGFAARGNPVEPGQSGEWGLSGRWSPAWLDGTIGLYYRNYADKLPQTLLTRVGANRSVYNLIYKDNIDLWGISLAKNVAGVSVGAELSYRHNTPLNSQVLGIAVPTGIPAGGSTPGPVGDTYHGLVNVVGLIPKTPLFDTASYAAELTWSQWSKVSSGANLFNAVGYAGCTFQGRRGDEGDGCTTKNFWGLALAFTPTWYQVFPGVDLSAPVTYAVGLSGNAATVFGGNEDNGNYSVGVGADIYQKYRIDLKYIDFMGHYRDNGNAVTTQNGFTTLLKDRGFVSLTFKTTF
;
A
#
# COMPACT_ATOMS: atom_id res chain seq x y z
N MET A 1 0.75 -7.18 -5.19
CA MET A 1 1.73 -6.85 -4.16
C MET A 1 1.02 -6.84 -2.82
N THR A 2 1.23 -7.85 -2.02
CA THR A 2 0.44 -8.05 -0.79
C THR A 2 1.37 -8.04 0.40
N VAL A 3 1.51 -6.87 1.00
CA VAL A 3 1.81 -6.87 2.43
C VAL A 3 0.56 -7.45 3.08
N ALA A 4 0.69 -8.58 3.75
CA ALA A 4 -0.40 -9.12 4.54
C ALA A 4 -0.73 -8.08 5.61
N MET A 5 -1.76 -7.28 5.35
CA MET A 5 -2.42 -6.48 6.38
C MET A 5 -3.33 -7.41 7.19
N ALA A 6 -2.87 -8.63 7.47
CA ALA A 6 -3.50 -9.36 8.52
C ALA A 6 -3.29 -8.51 9.77
N ALA A 7 -4.30 -7.75 10.15
CA ALA A 7 -4.52 -7.45 11.54
C ALA A 7 -4.77 -8.81 12.21
N MET A 8 -3.75 -9.67 12.22
CA MET A 8 -3.67 -10.71 13.22
C MET A 8 -3.63 -9.91 14.50
N ALA A 9 -4.77 -9.88 15.20
CA ALA A 9 -4.78 -9.57 16.59
C ALA A 9 -3.60 -10.36 17.15
N SER A 10 -2.47 -9.68 17.36
CA SER A 10 -1.44 -10.18 18.23
C SER A 10 -2.24 -10.50 19.47
N VAL A 11 -2.34 -11.77 19.82
CA VAL A 11 -2.79 -12.19 21.14
C VAL A 11 -2.01 -11.29 22.06
N GLY A 12 -2.70 -10.37 22.71
CA GLY A 12 -2.10 -9.25 23.41
C GLY A 12 -1.20 -9.76 24.51
N GLY A 13 0.08 -9.90 24.18
CA GLY A 13 1.10 -9.83 25.20
C GLY A 13 0.97 -8.42 25.78
N ASN A 14 0.89 -8.31 27.11
CA ASN A 14 0.92 -7.04 27.79
C ASN A 14 2.20 -6.30 27.37
N ALA A 15 2.12 -5.48 26.32
CA ALA A 15 3.11 -4.45 26.09
C ALA A 15 3.10 -3.64 27.40
N PHE A 16 4.23 -3.53 28.07
CA PHE A 16 4.37 -2.68 29.23
C PHE A 16 4.37 -1.24 28.74
N ALA A 17 3.18 -0.73 28.40
CA ALA A 17 2.95 0.69 28.26
C ALA A 17 3.37 1.35 29.57
N PHE A 18 4.12 2.44 29.52
CA PHE A 18 4.30 3.28 30.69
C PHE A 18 2.96 3.95 31.00
N GLU A 19 2.17 3.33 31.88
CA GLU A 19 1.04 4.00 32.47
C GLU A 19 1.54 4.81 33.66
N PHE A 20 1.39 6.14 33.55
CA PHE A 20 1.78 7.04 34.63
C PHE A 20 0.72 7.03 35.72
N ASP A 21 1.11 6.73 36.96
CA ASP A 21 0.26 6.97 38.11
C ASP A 21 0.12 8.47 38.32
N THR A 22 -1.04 9.01 37.92
CA THR A 22 -1.35 10.44 38.06
C THR A 22 -1.90 10.80 39.42
N GLY A 23 -2.18 9.82 40.29
CA GLY A 23 -2.92 10.03 41.55
C GLY A 23 -4.40 10.44 41.34
N ASN A 24 -4.86 10.54 40.10
CA ASN A 24 -6.22 10.90 39.74
C ASN A 24 -6.87 9.74 38.95
N PRO A 25 -7.87 9.03 39.52
CA PRO A 25 -8.51 7.90 38.85
C PRO A 25 -9.26 8.26 37.56
N ASP A 26 -9.59 9.55 37.37
CA ASP A 26 -10.24 10.05 36.17
C ASP A 26 -9.24 10.30 35.02
N LEU A 27 -7.93 10.29 35.29
CA LEU A 27 -6.89 10.65 34.30
C LEU A 27 -5.96 9.46 34.03
N GLN A 28 -6.00 8.94 32.80
CA GLN A 28 -5.06 7.93 32.32
C GLN A 28 -4.05 8.60 31.37
N VAL A 29 -2.77 8.36 31.61
CA VAL A 29 -1.68 8.81 30.75
C VAL A 29 -0.83 7.60 30.38
N ARG A 30 -0.66 7.35 29.07
CA ARG A 30 0.13 6.25 28.52
C ARG A 30 1.17 6.79 27.57
N TRP A 31 2.32 6.16 27.60
CA TRP A 31 3.38 6.44 26.64
C TRP A 31 4.05 5.14 26.22
N ASP A 32 3.83 4.76 24.97
CA ASP A 32 4.37 3.54 24.38
C ASP A 32 5.49 3.87 23.40
N ASN A 33 6.57 3.11 23.45
CA ASN A 33 7.66 3.22 22.50
C ASN A 33 7.95 1.86 21.89
N THR A 34 7.94 1.79 20.56
CA THR A 34 8.34 0.60 19.81
C THR A 34 9.62 0.87 19.06
N ILE A 35 10.65 0.07 19.34
CA ILE A 35 11.91 0.08 18.57
C ILE A 35 11.89 -1.16 17.68
N ARG A 36 12.22 -0.95 16.41
CA ARG A 36 12.41 -2.01 15.43
C ARG A 36 13.74 -1.81 14.71
N TYR A 37 14.53 -2.87 14.66
CA TYR A 37 15.74 -2.93 13.84
C TYR A 37 15.57 -3.99 12.76
N ASN A 38 15.83 -3.63 11.50
CA ASN A 38 15.69 -4.49 10.35
C ASN A 38 17.00 -4.55 9.56
N LEU A 39 17.54 -5.74 9.39
CA LEU A 39 18.68 -6.04 8.54
C LEU A 39 18.20 -6.92 7.40
N ALA A 40 18.33 -6.45 6.15
CA ALA A 40 17.91 -7.21 4.99
C ALA A 40 19.03 -7.31 3.96
N GLN A 41 19.18 -8.49 3.33
CA GLN A 41 20.23 -8.80 2.37
C GLN A 41 19.63 -9.36 1.08
N ARG A 42 20.06 -8.83 -0.07
CA ARG A 42 19.71 -9.40 -1.38
C ARG A 42 20.30 -10.80 -1.53
N VAL A 43 19.48 -11.76 -1.93
CA VAL A 43 19.92 -13.16 -2.15
C VAL A 43 19.80 -13.63 -3.59
N GLU A 44 18.99 -12.92 -4.40
CA GLU A 44 18.79 -13.21 -5.81
C GLU A 44 19.86 -12.58 -6.70
N GLU A 45 20.25 -13.31 -7.76
CA GLU A 45 21.08 -12.77 -8.83
C GLU A 45 20.29 -11.75 -9.67
N ARG A 46 21.04 -10.83 -10.31
CA ARG A 46 20.44 -9.87 -11.24
C ARG A 46 19.89 -10.59 -12.48
N ASP A 47 18.67 -10.27 -12.86
CA ASP A 47 18.18 -10.61 -14.19
C ASP A 47 18.74 -9.61 -15.20
N SER A 48 19.62 -10.10 -16.08
CA SER A 48 20.27 -9.25 -17.09
C SER A 48 19.26 -8.61 -18.04
N LYS A 49 18.12 -9.24 -18.33
CA LYS A 49 17.10 -8.69 -19.22
C LYS A 49 16.37 -7.52 -18.56
N ILE A 50 16.09 -7.57 -17.26
CA ILE A 50 15.56 -6.45 -16.50
C ILE A 50 16.61 -5.34 -16.44
N GLY A 51 17.84 -5.69 -16.10
CA GLY A 51 18.93 -4.73 -15.98
C GLY A 51 19.44 -4.12 -17.29
N ASN A 52 19.11 -4.69 -18.43
CA ASN A 52 19.48 -4.13 -19.75
C ASN A 52 18.44 -3.12 -20.29
N SER A 53 17.39 -2.82 -19.55
CA SER A 53 16.41 -1.80 -19.91
C SER A 53 16.75 -0.48 -19.22
N ALA A 54 16.99 0.58 -19.99
CA ALA A 54 17.34 1.92 -19.50
C ALA A 54 16.21 2.65 -18.74
N VAL A 55 15.11 1.97 -18.43
CA VAL A 55 13.99 2.47 -17.61
C VAL A 55 13.74 1.62 -16.37
N SER A 56 14.57 0.58 -16.14
CA SER A 56 14.45 -0.35 -15.00
C SER A 56 15.80 -0.91 -14.51
N ASP A 57 16.92 -0.36 -14.99
CA ASP A 57 18.24 -0.84 -14.63
C ASP A 57 18.70 -0.39 -13.22
N GLU A 58 18.37 0.83 -12.83
CA GLU A 58 18.91 1.42 -11.60
C GLU A 58 18.55 0.61 -10.35
N GLY A 59 17.29 0.24 -10.17
CA GLY A 59 16.88 -0.59 -9.04
C GLY A 59 17.52 -1.98 -9.03
N THR A 60 17.74 -2.59 -10.22
CA THR A 60 18.45 -3.87 -10.38
C THR A 60 19.94 -3.74 -10.04
N TYR A 61 20.57 -2.62 -10.41
CA TYR A 61 22.00 -2.38 -10.17
C TYR A 61 22.31 -1.65 -8.85
N SER A 62 21.31 -1.18 -8.12
CA SER A 62 21.50 -0.50 -6.82
C SER A 62 22.26 -1.36 -5.82
N PHE A 63 22.02 -2.68 -5.83
CA PHE A 63 22.65 -3.63 -4.92
C PHE A 63 23.06 -4.90 -5.65
N ASP A 64 24.22 -5.47 -5.29
CA ASP A 64 24.66 -6.78 -5.71
C ASP A 64 24.04 -7.89 -4.82
N ARG A 65 24.06 -9.14 -5.31
CA ARG A 65 23.78 -10.29 -4.45
C ARG A 65 24.75 -10.30 -3.27
N GLY A 66 24.19 -10.41 -2.06
CA GLY A 66 24.96 -10.36 -0.82
C GLY A 66 25.06 -8.97 -0.19
N ASP A 67 24.69 -7.88 -0.91
CA ASP A 67 24.64 -6.54 -0.33
C ASP A 67 23.46 -6.41 0.64
N LEU A 68 23.63 -5.56 1.66
CA LEU A 68 22.54 -5.15 2.54
C LEU A 68 21.62 -4.18 1.81
N VAL A 69 20.33 -4.50 1.74
CA VAL A 69 19.27 -3.69 1.13
C VAL A 69 18.45 -2.92 2.17
N ALA A 70 18.61 -3.26 3.44
CA ALA A 70 18.16 -2.50 4.59
C ALA A 70 19.13 -2.73 5.77
N ASN A 71 19.46 -1.66 6.47
CA ASN A 71 20.15 -1.64 7.77
C ASN A 71 19.50 -0.51 8.57
N ARG A 72 18.29 -0.79 9.02
CA ARG A 72 17.30 0.23 9.37
C ARG A 72 16.87 0.15 10.82
N LEU A 73 16.92 1.27 11.51
CA LEU A 73 16.35 1.49 12.83
C LEU A 73 15.09 2.35 12.69
N ASP A 74 13.97 1.87 13.21
CA ASP A 74 12.72 2.61 13.32
C ASP A 74 12.32 2.78 14.79
N LEU A 75 11.81 3.95 15.12
CA LEU A 75 11.18 4.30 16.39
C LEU A 75 9.73 4.72 16.12
N LEU A 76 8.80 4.13 16.83
CA LEU A 76 7.41 4.62 16.93
C LEU A 76 7.15 5.01 18.38
N THR A 77 6.67 6.22 18.61
CA THR A 77 6.29 6.72 19.94
C THR A 77 4.83 7.14 19.92
N GLU A 78 4.06 6.75 20.92
CA GLU A 78 2.62 6.97 21.01
C GLU A 78 2.29 7.48 22.41
N PHE A 79 1.66 8.64 22.50
CA PHE A 79 1.25 9.26 23.74
C PHE A 79 -0.27 9.45 23.77
N ASP A 80 -0.93 8.92 24.80
CA ASP A 80 -2.35 9.03 25.03
C ASP A 80 -2.62 9.71 26.37
N LEU A 81 -3.52 10.70 26.36
CA LEU A 81 -4.13 11.26 27.56
C LEU A 81 -5.63 11.08 27.48
N ILE A 82 -6.21 10.40 28.46
CA ILE A 82 -7.65 10.08 28.51
C ILE A 82 -8.22 10.56 29.83
N TYR A 83 -9.24 11.43 29.75
CA TYR A 83 -9.97 11.95 30.91
C TYR A 83 -11.36 11.34 31.01
N ARG A 84 -11.70 10.79 32.20
CA ARG A 84 -12.98 10.13 32.50
C ARG A 84 -13.43 9.08 31.48
N LYS A 85 -12.50 8.46 30.76
CA LYS A 85 -12.75 7.49 29.67
C LYS A 85 -13.59 8.04 28.50
N ASN A 86 -13.94 9.33 28.52
CA ASN A 86 -14.87 9.96 27.58
C ASN A 86 -14.20 10.92 26.62
N MET A 87 -13.10 11.55 26.98
CA MET A 87 -12.40 12.50 26.14
C MET A 87 -10.89 12.39 26.32
N GLY A 88 -10.16 12.83 25.34
CA GLY A 88 -8.72 12.80 25.39
C GLY A 88 -8.07 13.22 24.09
N PHE A 89 -6.78 13.04 24.04
CA PHE A 89 -6.02 13.21 22.80
C PHE A 89 -4.98 12.10 22.66
N ARG A 90 -4.59 11.85 21.40
CA ARG A 90 -3.45 11.01 21.03
C ARG A 90 -2.50 11.81 20.16
N VAL A 91 -1.20 11.62 20.39
CA VAL A 91 -0.13 12.06 19.50
C VAL A 91 0.80 10.88 19.29
N SER A 92 1.11 10.54 18.05
CA SER A 92 2.12 9.55 17.71
C SER A 92 3.07 10.06 16.65
N ALA A 93 4.31 9.58 16.70
CA ALA A 93 5.35 9.95 15.75
C ALA A 93 6.23 8.74 15.42
N ALA A 94 6.70 8.69 14.17
CA ALA A 94 7.68 7.71 13.71
C ALA A 94 8.98 8.41 13.34
N GLY A 95 10.11 7.77 13.66
CA GLY A 95 11.43 8.19 13.23
C GLY A 95 12.20 7.03 12.63
N TRP A 96 13.14 7.29 11.71
CA TRP A 96 13.92 6.24 11.08
C TRP A 96 15.29 6.71 10.64
N TYR A 97 16.19 5.73 10.56
CA TYR A 97 17.50 5.86 9.98
C TYR A 97 17.90 4.54 9.32
N ASP A 98 18.39 4.58 8.08
CA ASP A 98 18.86 3.41 7.33
C ASP A 98 20.25 3.67 6.76
N ASN A 99 21.19 2.78 7.05
CA ASN A 99 22.58 2.87 6.61
C ASN A 99 22.91 1.94 5.42
N ALA A 100 21.91 1.31 4.79
CA ALA A 100 22.13 0.48 3.59
C ALA A 100 22.29 1.32 2.33
N TYR A 101 21.63 2.48 2.28
CA TYR A 101 21.68 3.37 1.11
C TYR A 101 22.79 4.40 1.23
N GLY A 102 23.62 4.50 0.19
CA GLY A 102 24.53 5.62 -0.01
C GLY A 102 23.85 6.81 -0.72
N ASP A 103 24.65 7.81 -1.06
CA ASP A 103 24.19 9.01 -1.79
C ASP A 103 23.93 8.77 -3.27
N ASP A 104 24.50 7.72 -3.84
CA ASP A 104 24.57 7.49 -5.27
C ASP A 104 23.57 6.43 -5.74
N SER A 105 22.81 6.72 -6.79
CA SER A 105 22.14 5.71 -7.59
C SER A 105 23.15 5.01 -8.50
N ARG A 106 22.95 3.72 -8.73
CA ARG A 106 23.78 2.92 -9.64
C ARG A 106 23.00 2.61 -10.91
N THR A 107 23.72 2.57 -12.04
CA THR A 107 23.17 2.22 -13.35
C THR A 107 23.94 1.06 -13.93
N ASN A 108 23.34 0.37 -14.90
CA ASN A 108 24.05 -0.67 -15.66
C ASN A 108 25.20 -0.04 -16.48
N PRO A 109 26.47 -0.42 -16.23
CA PRO A 109 27.62 0.14 -16.93
C PRO A 109 27.68 -0.28 -18.42
N ASN A 110 26.93 -1.29 -18.82
CA ASN A 110 26.91 -1.81 -20.20
C ASN A 110 25.85 -1.13 -21.08
N LEU A 111 24.99 -0.27 -20.49
CA LEU A 111 24.05 0.50 -21.29
C LEU A 111 24.80 1.55 -22.14
N PRO A 112 24.26 1.90 -23.33
CA PRO A 112 24.88 2.93 -24.16
C PRO A 112 24.92 4.27 -23.43
N LEU A 113 25.94 5.10 -23.73
CA LEU A 113 26.10 6.45 -23.16
C LEU A 113 24.89 7.37 -23.38
N SER A 114 24.04 7.03 -24.34
CA SER A 114 22.76 7.72 -24.58
C SER A 114 21.68 7.39 -23.54
N ALA A 115 21.83 6.33 -22.77
CA ALA A 115 20.94 6.03 -21.64
C ALA A 115 21.17 7.06 -20.52
N ILE A 116 20.12 7.76 -20.15
CA ILE A 116 20.22 8.87 -19.20
C ILE A 116 19.67 8.39 -17.85
N PRO A 117 20.47 8.45 -16.76
CA PRO A 117 20.01 8.05 -15.43
C PRO A 117 18.81 8.84 -14.95
N SER A 118 17.95 8.24 -14.16
CA SER A 118 16.75 8.91 -13.60
C SER A 118 17.09 10.00 -12.60
N TYR A 119 18.21 9.87 -11.89
CA TYR A 119 18.73 10.87 -10.98
C TYR A 119 19.83 11.72 -11.63
N VAL A 120 19.77 13.04 -11.39
CA VAL A 120 20.80 13.97 -11.89
C VAL A 120 22.14 13.64 -11.22
N ASN A 121 23.19 13.53 -12.05
CA ASN A 121 24.55 13.17 -11.60
C ASN A 121 24.61 11.85 -10.82
N LYS A 122 23.66 10.95 -11.02
CA LYS A 122 23.52 9.68 -10.26
C LYS A 122 23.43 9.90 -8.74
N LYS A 123 22.88 11.00 -8.28
CA LYS A 123 22.68 11.31 -6.86
C LYS A 123 21.22 11.23 -6.50
N TYR A 124 20.89 10.41 -5.50
CA TYR A 124 19.53 10.37 -4.98
C TYR A 124 19.04 11.77 -4.58
N SER A 125 17.78 12.07 -4.94
CA SER A 125 17.15 13.34 -4.57
C SER A 125 16.99 13.46 -3.04
N THR A 126 16.76 14.68 -2.57
CA THR A 126 16.47 14.93 -1.14
C THR A 126 15.26 14.14 -0.68
N TYR A 127 14.25 13.95 -1.54
CA TYR A 127 13.07 13.16 -1.25
C TYR A 127 13.44 11.69 -1.00
N THR A 128 14.17 11.06 -1.93
CA THR A 128 14.62 9.67 -1.79
C THR A 128 15.48 9.48 -0.53
N LYS A 129 16.46 10.38 -0.30
CA LYS A 129 17.32 10.32 0.88
C LYS A 129 16.52 10.40 2.19
N ARG A 130 15.49 11.24 2.24
CA ARG A 130 14.65 11.37 3.43
C ARG A 130 14.06 10.02 3.86
N PHE A 131 13.56 9.22 2.92
CA PHE A 131 12.85 7.97 3.24
C PHE A 131 13.75 6.74 3.27
N TYR A 132 14.88 6.75 2.53
CA TYR A 132 15.77 5.60 2.38
C TYR A 132 17.10 5.73 3.13
N GLN A 133 17.44 6.90 3.63
CA GLN A 133 18.60 7.10 4.48
C GLN A 133 18.17 7.67 5.84
N GLY A 134 17.60 8.84 5.86
CA GLY A 134 17.37 9.60 7.08
C GLY A 134 18.67 10.26 7.58
N PRO A 135 18.78 10.59 8.91
CA PRO A 135 17.68 10.47 9.87
C PRO A 135 16.47 11.33 9.50
N SER A 136 15.28 10.79 9.69
CA SER A 136 14.03 11.52 9.43
C SER A 136 12.90 11.05 10.35
N GLY A 137 11.79 11.75 10.29
CA GLY A 137 10.62 11.40 11.06
C GLY A 137 9.37 12.12 10.56
N GLU A 138 8.23 11.67 11.08
CA GLU A 138 6.92 12.25 10.79
C GLU A 138 5.97 12.07 11.96
N ILE A 139 5.02 13.02 12.09
CA ILE A 139 3.88 12.89 13.00
C ILE A 139 2.84 12.02 12.29
N LEU A 140 2.41 10.96 12.96
CA LEU A 140 1.33 10.09 12.51
C LEU A 140 0.00 10.61 13.07
N ASP A 141 -0.48 10.08 14.19
CA ASP A 141 -1.69 10.59 14.82
C ASP A 141 -1.45 11.92 15.54
N ALA A 142 -2.41 12.82 15.48
CA ALA A 142 -2.49 14.03 16.29
C ALA A 142 -3.96 14.48 16.34
N PHE A 143 -4.75 13.93 17.25
CA PHE A 143 -6.19 14.19 17.30
C PHE A 143 -6.72 14.26 18.73
N VAL A 144 -7.85 14.96 18.87
CA VAL A 144 -8.69 14.96 20.07
C VAL A 144 -9.92 14.09 19.80
N PHE A 145 -10.46 13.48 20.85
CA PHE A 145 -11.70 12.72 20.76
C PHE A 145 -12.62 13.01 21.95
N GLY A 146 -13.91 12.80 21.71
CA GLY A 146 -14.93 12.90 22.73
C GLY A 146 -16.03 11.87 22.54
N LYS A 147 -16.60 11.38 23.66
CA LYS A 147 -17.78 10.52 23.71
C LYS A 147 -18.83 11.17 24.59
N PHE A 148 -20.02 11.26 24.11
CA PHE A 148 -21.15 11.91 24.80
C PHE A 148 -22.48 11.36 24.26
N ASP A 149 -23.55 11.59 24.99
CA ASP A 149 -24.88 11.23 24.53
C ASP A 149 -25.54 12.46 23.88
N LEU A 150 -25.95 12.34 22.63
CA LEU A 150 -26.78 13.33 21.94
C LEU A 150 -28.25 12.98 22.19
N GLY A 151 -28.82 13.53 23.25
CA GLY A 151 -30.08 13.05 23.81
C GLY A 151 -29.92 11.65 24.41
N SER A 152 -30.51 10.64 23.78
CA SER A 152 -30.35 9.21 24.15
C SER A 152 -29.41 8.43 23.21
N VAL A 153 -28.75 9.11 22.30
CA VAL A 153 -27.91 8.47 21.25
C VAL A 153 -26.43 8.56 21.63
N PRO A 154 -25.77 7.45 22.01
CA PRO A 154 -24.35 7.43 22.26
C PRO A 154 -23.57 7.85 21.01
N THR A 155 -22.75 8.89 21.15
CA THR A 155 -22.05 9.53 20.04
C THR A 155 -20.55 9.64 20.37
N SER A 156 -19.71 9.39 19.39
CA SER A 156 -18.26 9.62 19.47
C SER A 156 -17.80 10.49 18.31
N VAL A 157 -16.87 11.41 18.59
CA VAL A 157 -16.29 12.31 17.58
C VAL A 157 -14.77 12.31 17.70
N LYS A 158 -14.10 12.52 16.57
CA LYS A 158 -12.65 12.77 16.51
C LYS A 158 -12.38 13.96 15.59
N ALA A 159 -11.37 14.76 15.95
CA ALA A 159 -10.93 15.90 15.16
C ALA A 159 -9.41 15.98 15.17
N GLY A 160 -8.79 16.13 14.01
CA GLY A 160 -7.35 16.19 13.82
C GLY A 160 -6.84 15.06 12.92
N ARG A 161 -5.55 14.80 13.00
CA ARG A 161 -4.85 13.81 12.17
C ARG A 161 -5.08 12.40 12.72
N HIS A 162 -5.91 11.61 12.06
CA HIS A 162 -6.20 10.21 12.45
C HIS A 162 -6.59 9.38 11.23
N SER A 163 -6.53 8.06 11.38
CA SER A 163 -6.97 7.10 10.37
C SER A 163 -8.35 6.54 10.71
N LEU A 164 -9.14 6.26 9.67
CA LEU A 164 -10.39 5.50 9.74
C LEU A 164 -10.32 4.38 8.72
N TYR A 165 -10.99 3.28 9.02
CA TYR A 165 -11.07 2.14 8.15
C TYR A 165 -12.52 1.64 8.06
N TRP A 166 -13.09 1.63 6.86
CA TRP A 166 -14.42 1.10 6.58
C TRP A 166 -14.31 -0.10 5.65
N GLY A 167 -15.17 -1.07 5.86
CA GLY A 167 -15.18 -2.30 5.10
C GLY A 167 -14.49 -3.46 5.81
N GLU A 168 -14.28 -4.56 5.07
CA GLU A 168 -13.86 -5.86 5.60
C GLU A 168 -12.54 -6.37 4.97
N SER A 169 -11.86 -5.61 4.09
CA SER A 169 -10.65 -6.07 3.41
C SER A 169 -9.49 -6.30 4.39
N LEU A 170 -8.73 -7.38 4.17
CA LEU A 170 -7.66 -7.84 5.06
C LEU A 170 -6.27 -7.60 4.48
N PHE A 171 -6.11 -7.73 3.17
CA PHE A 171 -4.83 -7.63 2.48
C PHE A 171 -4.77 -6.40 1.58
N LEU A 172 -3.57 -6.05 1.13
CA LEU A 172 -3.39 -4.90 0.22
C LEU A 172 -4.22 -5.05 -1.06
N GLY A 173 -4.25 -6.24 -1.64
CA GLY A 173 -5.07 -6.52 -2.83
C GLY A 173 -6.55 -6.21 -2.57
N GLY A 174 -7.09 -6.68 -1.44
CA GLY A 174 -8.44 -6.35 -1.02
C GLY A 174 -8.63 -4.86 -0.72
N ASN A 175 -7.65 -4.19 -0.12
CA ASN A 175 -7.75 -2.74 0.11
C ASN A 175 -7.84 -1.97 -1.21
N LEU A 176 -7.07 -2.33 -2.24
CA LEU A 176 -7.11 -1.70 -3.56
C LEU A 176 -8.49 -1.89 -4.25
N HIS A 177 -9.18 -2.97 -3.94
CA HIS A 177 -10.51 -3.29 -4.48
C HIS A 177 -11.65 -3.08 -3.48
N GLY A 178 -11.38 -2.84 -2.20
CA GLY A 178 -12.36 -2.71 -1.14
C GLY A 178 -12.99 -1.33 -1.00
N ILE A 179 -13.92 -1.23 -0.08
CA ILE A 179 -14.60 0.01 0.34
C ILE A 179 -13.59 0.99 0.97
N ALA A 180 -12.56 0.48 1.65
CA ALA A 180 -11.49 1.26 2.28
C ALA A 180 -10.49 1.88 1.28
N TYR A 181 -10.57 1.58 -0.01
CA TYR A 181 -9.65 2.14 -1.01
C TYR A 181 -9.57 3.66 -0.91
N ALA A 182 -8.35 4.20 -0.91
CA ALA A 182 -8.08 5.64 -0.84
C ALA A 182 -8.71 6.36 0.38
N GLN A 183 -9.21 5.65 1.39
CA GLN A 183 -9.71 6.26 2.62
C GLN A 183 -8.57 6.86 3.46
N ASN A 184 -7.45 6.14 3.53
CA ASN A 184 -6.18 6.64 4.04
C ASN A 184 -5.10 6.41 2.99
N PRO A 185 -4.12 7.32 2.84
CA PRO A 185 -2.95 7.02 2.04
C PRO A 185 -2.13 5.93 2.72
N LEU A 186 -1.52 5.05 1.90
CA LEU A 186 -0.68 3.95 2.36
C LEU A 186 0.80 4.29 2.21
N ASP A 187 1.63 3.93 3.18
CA ASP A 187 3.08 3.93 3.06
C ASP A 187 3.57 2.53 2.65
N LEU A 188 3.57 2.28 1.36
CA LEU A 188 4.03 1.01 0.81
C LEU A 188 5.55 0.95 0.63
N GLN A 189 6.27 2.09 0.69
CA GLN A 189 7.73 2.08 0.81
C GLN A 189 8.14 1.31 2.07
N LYS A 190 7.53 1.68 3.21
CA LYS A 190 7.74 1.00 4.49
C LYS A 190 7.18 -0.43 4.47
N GLY A 191 5.99 -0.60 3.90
CA GLY A 191 5.31 -1.89 3.84
C GLY A 191 6.08 -2.98 3.11
N PHE A 192 6.79 -2.65 2.05
CA PHE A 192 7.58 -3.64 1.30
C PHE A 192 8.99 -3.84 1.83
N ALA A 193 9.63 -2.76 2.28
CA ALA A 193 11.01 -2.79 2.72
C ALA A 193 11.19 -3.28 4.17
N THR A 194 10.14 -3.22 5.00
CA THR A 194 10.24 -3.46 6.44
C THR A 194 9.26 -4.56 6.88
N PRO A 195 9.65 -5.85 6.80
CA PRO A 195 8.83 -6.94 7.31
C PRO A 195 8.53 -6.76 8.80
N GLY A 196 7.25 -6.90 9.17
CA GLY A 196 6.81 -6.71 10.57
C GLY A 196 6.39 -5.28 10.92
N VAL A 197 6.30 -4.38 9.93
CA VAL A 197 5.67 -3.07 10.12
C VAL A 197 4.19 -3.24 10.51
N GLU A 198 3.72 -2.40 11.43
CA GLU A 198 2.34 -2.47 11.91
C GLU A 198 1.38 -1.73 10.98
N ALA A 199 0.12 -2.18 10.92
CA ALA A 199 -0.90 -1.55 10.08
C ALA A 199 -1.06 -0.04 10.37
N LYS A 200 -0.96 0.37 11.64
CA LYS A 200 -1.01 1.78 12.06
C LYS A 200 0.13 2.65 11.49
N GLU A 201 1.25 2.05 11.10
CA GLU A 201 2.35 2.73 10.43
C GLU A 201 2.18 2.77 8.90
N LEU A 202 1.39 1.85 8.36
CA LEU A 202 1.10 1.77 6.92
C LEU A 202 -0.02 2.72 6.51
N PHE A 203 -1.08 2.82 7.32
CA PHE A 203 -2.18 3.76 7.09
C PHE A 203 -1.77 5.14 7.58
N ARG A 204 -1.38 6.01 6.66
CA ARG A 204 -0.99 7.38 7.00
C ARG A 204 -2.22 8.19 7.40
N PRO A 205 -2.27 8.73 8.64
CA PRO A 205 -3.40 9.52 9.09
C PRO A 205 -3.50 10.83 8.31
N LEU A 206 -4.72 11.31 8.10
CA LEU A 206 -5.01 12.61 7.49
C LEU A 206 -5.77 13.51 8.47
N ASN A 207 -5.62 14.82 8.33
CA ASN A 207 -6.43 15.79 9.05
C ASN A 207 -7.89 15.68 8.61
N GLN A 208 -8.77 15.35 9.53
CA GLN A 208 -10.19 15.12 9.25
C GLN A 208 -11.07 15.28 10.50
N PHE A 209 -12.36 15.42 10.26
CA PHE A 209 -13.40 15.22 11.25
C PHE A 209 -14.08 13.88 11.00
N SER A 210 -14.33 13.13 12.06
CA SER A 210 -15.11 11.90 11.99
C SER A 210 -16.03 11.78 13.20
N GLY A 211 -17.18 11.13 12.98
CA GLY A 211 -18.13 10.87 14.05
C GLY A 211 -18.90 9.59 13.80
N GLN A 212 -19.36 8.97 14.88
CA GLN A 212 -20.22 7.80 14.86
C GLN A 212 -21.29 7.93 15.96
N ALA A 213 -22.51 7.55 15.62
CA ALA A 213 -23.65 7.56 16.53
C ALA A 213 -24.35 6.19 16.53
N GLN A 214 -24.66 5.64 17.70
CA GLN A 214 -25.46 4.43 17.87
C GLN A 214 -26.94 4.81 17.96
N VAL A 215 -27.63 4.78 16.81
CA VAL A 215 -29.00 5.30 16.67
C VAL A 215 -30.03 4.38 17.34
N THR A 216 -29.81 3.06 17.25
CA THR A 216 -30.58 2.02 17.95
C THR A 216 -29.63 0.94 18.44
N ASP A 217 -30.11 -0.05 19.19
CA ASP A 217 -29.28 -1.17 19.65
C ASP A 217 -28.63 -1.95 18.50
N THR A 218 -29.20 -1.88 17.29
CA THR A 218 -28.74 -2.63 16.13
C THR A 218 -28.23 -1.76 14.97
N VAL A 219 -28.42 -0.44 15.02
CA VAL A 219 -28.07 0.48 13.92
C VAL A 219 -27.11 1.55 14.39
N SER A 220 -25.98 1.66 13.74
CA SER A 220 -25.06 2.80 13.89
C SER A 220 -24.84 3.51 12.56
N VAL A 221 -24.55 4.81 12.64
CA VAL A 221 -24.21 5.65 11.49
C VAL A 221 -22.89 6.35 11.76
N ALA A 222 -22.09 6.56 10.72
CA ALA A 222 -20.85 7.32 10.83
C ALA A 222 -20.66 8.25 9.65
N ALA A 223 -19.92 9.32 9.86
CA ALA A 223 -19.56 10.31 8.87
C ALA A 223 -18.09 10.69 9.00
N GLN A 224 -17.47 11.08 7.89
CA GLN A 224 -16.12 11.62 7.82
C GLN A 224 -16.07 12.78 6.84
N TYR A 225 -15.16 13.74 7.10
CA TYR A 225 -14.85 14.86 6.21
C TYR A 225 -13.37 15.18 6.31
N PHE A 226 -12.65 15.13 5.17
CA PHE A 226 -11.22 15.37 5.13
C PHE A 226 -10.88 16.84 4.90
N LEU A 227 -9.87 17.29 5.62
CA LEU A 227 -9.25 18.62 5.52
C LEU A 227 -7.88 18.56 4.82
N GLN A 228 -7.42 17.36 4.50
CA GLN A 228 -6.12 17.10 3.90
C GLN A 228 -6.21 15.94 2.93
N TRP A 229 -5.49 16.07 1.82
CA TRP A 229 -5.24 15.00 0.86
C TRP A 229 -3.75 14.72 0.80
N GLU A 230 -3.36 13.43 0.71
CA GLU A 230 -1.99 12.97 0.44
C GLU A 230 -2.06 11.71 -0.43
N GLU A 231 -1.04 11.54 -1.29
CA GLU A 231 -0.91 10.36 -2.15
C GLU A 231 -0.42 9.12 -1.38
N PHE A 232 -0.53 7.94 -1.99
CA PHE A 232 0.17 6.75 -1.54
C PHE A 232 1.68 6.94 -1.74
N ARG A 233 2.48 6.42 -0.82
CA ARG A 233 3.93 6.28 -0.99
C ARG A 233 4.22 4.88 -1.51
N TYR A 234 4.89 4.80 -2.64
CA TYR A 234 5.41 3.56 -3.22
C TYR A 234 6.94 3.58 -3.18
N PRO A 235 7.61 2.41 -3.35
CA PRO A 235 9.05 2.39 -3.53
C PRO A 235 9.46 3.26 -4.73
N GLU A 236 10.36 4.21 -4.46
CA GLU A 236 10.82 5.20 -5.44
C GLU A 236 11.64 4.55 -6.56
N GLY A 237 11.53 5.08 -7.77
CA GLY A 237 12.35 4.65 -8.89
C GLY A 237 13.84 4.68 -8.56
N GLY A 238 14.61 3.75 -9.10
CA GLY A 238 16.04 3.59 -8.84
C GLY A 238 16.42 3.06 -7.46
N THR A 239 15.45 2.83 -6.55
CA THR A 239 15.68 2.13 -5.27
C THR A 239 15.50 0.62 -5.43
N TYR A 240 15.91 -0.18 -4.42
CA TYR A 240 15.91 -1.64 -4.49
C TYR A 240 14.55 -2.24 -4.87
N LEU A 241 13.46 -1.73 -4.32
CA LEU A 241 12.11 -2.19 -4.62
C LEU A 241 11.33 -1.25 -5.57
N GLY A 242 11.99 -0.24 -6.15
CA GLY A 242 11.44 0.59 -7.21
C GLY A 242 11.42 -0.17 -8.54
N PRO A 243 10.24 -0.49 -9.11
CA PRO A 243 10.15 -1.40 -10.27
C PRO A 243 10.59 -0.73 -11.58
N VAL A 244 10.44 0.57 -11.71
CA VAL A 244 10.90 1.39 -12.84
C VAL A 244 11.60 2.64 -12.34
N ASP A 245 12.61 3.11 -13.08
CA ASP A 245 13.56 4.09 -12.57
C ASP A 245 13.00 5.51 -12.45
N PHE A 246 11.91 5.84 -13.13
CA PHE A 246 11.29 7.17 -13.11
C PHE A 246 10.05 7.24 -12.19
N ALA A 247 9.70 6.14 -11.51
CA ALA A 247 8.45 6.07 -10.75
C ALA A 247 8.46 6.98 -9.52
N PHE A 248 7.33 7.63 -9.29
CA PHE A 248 6.96 8.43 -8.13
C PHE A 248 7.76 9.72 -7.95
N ASN A 249 8.09 10.11 -6.70
CA ASN A 249 8.54 11.45 -6.36
C ASN A 249 10.07 11.59 -6.22
N GLY A 250 10.78 10.48 -6.13
CA GLY A 250 12.23 10.49 -5.95
C GLY A 250 13.02 10.90 -7.17
N PRO A 251 12.81 10.26 -8.33
CA PRO A 251 13.58 10.50 -9.54
C PRO A 251 13.39 11.91 -10.11
N ASP A 252 14.44 12.46 -10.75
CA ASP A 252 14.42 13.79 -11.36
C ASP A 252 13.90 13.78 -12.79
N ARG A 253 13.99 12.64 -13.47
CA ARG A 253 13.70 12.55 -14.92
C ARG A 253 13.41 11.11 -15.35
N GLN A 254 12.72 11.00 -16.50
CA GLN A 254 12.43 9.76 -17.20
C GLN A 254 13.20 9.71 -18.52
N PHE A 255 13.98 8.67 -18.74
CA PHE A 255 14.55 8.39 -20.05
C PHE A 255 13.44 8.02 -21.05
N LEU A 256 13.44 8.63 -22.22
CA LEU A 256 12.43 8.40 -23.26
C LEU A 256 12.99 7.50 -24.38
N SER A 257 14.08 7.93 -25.01
CA SER A 257 14.81 7.21 -26.04
C SER A 257 16.09 7.97 -26.40
N PRO A 258 17.06 7.34 -27.10
CA PRO A 258 18.25 8.07 -27.60
C PRO A 258 17.91 9.31 -28.45
N ALA A 259 16.81 9.25 -29.21
CA ALA A 259 16.41 10.36 -30.09
C ALA A 259 15.64 11.47 -29.35
N LEU A 260 14.87 11.13 -28.31
CA LEU A 260 14.02 12.08 -27.57
C LEU A 260 14.68 12.57 -26.28
N GLY A 261 15.78 11.94 -25.84
CA GLY A 261 16.47 12.24 -24.60
C GLY A 261 15.65 11.84 -23.36
N PHE A 262 15.26 12.82 -22.56
CA PHE A 262 14.52 12.59 -21.32
C PHE A 262 13.37 13.59 -21.12
N ALA A 263 12.42 13.23 -20.27
CA ALA A 263 11.44 14.15 -19.70
C ALA A 263 11.86 14.50 -18.27
N ALA A 264 11.94 15.78 -17.93
CA ALA A 264 12.16 16.22 -16.57
C ALA A 264 10.90 15.96 -15.72
N ARG A 265 11.06 15.64 -14.45
CA ARG A 265 9.93 15.58 -13.53
C ARG A 265 9.40 16.97 -13.26
N GLY A 266 8.09 17.15 -13.46
CA GLY A 266 7.35 18.33 -13.07
C GLY A 266 6.73 18.16 -11.68
N ASN A 267 6.11 19.22 -11.17
CA ASN A 267 5.36 19.13 -9.92
C ASN A 267 4.15 18.21 -10.07
N PRO A 268 3.78 17.44 -9.04
CA PRO A 268 2.53 16.70 -9.03
C PRO A 268 1.33 17.64 -9.25
N VAL A 269 0.32 17.16 -9.97
CA VAL A 269 -0.95 17.88 -10.15
C VAL A 269 -1.96 17.27 -9.19
N GLU A 270 -1.98 17.84 -8.01
CA GLU A 270 -2.79 17.36 -6.87
C GLU A 270 -4.23 17.87 -6.97
N PRO A 271 -5.21 17.12 -6.43
CA PRO A 271 -6.56 17.60 -6.23
C PRO A 271 -6.62 18.65 -5.10
N GLY A 272 -7.81 19.15 -4.80
CA GLY A 272 -8.03 20.00 -3.63
C GLY A 272 -7.63 19.29 -2.33
N GLN A 273 -7.03 20.04 -1.41
CA GLN A 273 -6.59 19.49 -0.13
C GLN A 273 -7.76 19.04 0.77
N SER A 274 -8.93 19.63 0.61
CA SER A 274 -10.14 19.34 1.41
C SER A 274 -11.33 19.04 0.49
N GLY A 275 -12.36 18.41 1.07
CA GLY A 275 -13.63 18.18 0.38
C GLY A 275 -13.97 16.70 0.15
N GLU A 276 -13.05 15.78 0.41
CA GLU A 276 -13.39 14.35 0.45
C GLU A 276 -14.31 14.09 1.66
N TRP A 277 -15.33 13.26 1.48
CA TRP A 277 -16.25 12.92 2.56
C TRP A 277 -16.89 11.55 2.36
N GLY A 278 -17.51 11.03 3.42
CA GLY A 278 -18.21 9.77 3.35
C GLY A 278 -19.22 9.59 4.47
N LEU A 279 -20.15 8.70 4.21
CA LEU A 279 -21.17 8.23 5.14
C LEU A 279 -21.15 6.71 5.21
N SER A 280 -21.38 6.16 6.38
CA SER A 280 -21.61 4.74 6.56
C SER A 280 -22.79 4.47 7.50
N GLY A 281 -23.58 3.44 7.19
CA GLY A 281 -24.61 2.87 8.05
C GLY A 281 -24.29 1.43 8.32
N ARG A 282 -24.35 0.97 9.57
CA ARG A 282 -24.14 -0.43 9.94
C ARG A 282 -25.38 -0.95 10.66
N TRP A 283 -25.82 -2.14 10.25
CA TRP A 283 -27.00 -2.80 10.80
C TRP A 283 -26.65 -4.23 11.22
N SER A 284 -26.87 -4.51 12.50
CA SER A 284 -26.56 -5.82 13.12
C SER A 284 -27.85 -6.46 13.66
N PRO A 285 -28.75 -6.97 12.77
CA PRO A 285 -29.99 -7.59 13.21
C PRO A 285 -29.75 -8.96 13.85
N ALA A 286 -30.50 -9.26 14.90
CA ALA A 286 -30.33 -10.51 15.67
C ALA A 286 -30.49 -11.79 14.82
N TRP A 287 -31.35 -11.77 13.81
CA TRP A 287 -31.57 -12.91 12.91
C TRP A 287 -30.37 -13.24 12.01
N LEU A 288 -29.53 -12.24 11.70
CA LEU A 288 -28.33 -12.44 10.86
C LEU A 288 -27.16 -13.01 11.65
N ASP A 289 -27.05 -12.67 12.94
CA ASP A 289 -25.85 -12.92 13.76
C ASP A 289 -24.60 -12.41 13.06
N GLY A 290 -24.67 -11.16 12.56
CA GLY A 290 -23.64 -10.51 11.77
C GLY A 290 -23.99 -9.05 11.52
N THR A 291 -23.15 -8.34 10.75
CA THR A 291 -23.30 -6.93 10.45
C THR A 291 -23.35 -6.70 8.95
N ILE A 292 -24.32 -5.95 8.48
CA ILE A 292 -24.39 -5.40 7.12
C ILE A 292 -23.91 -3.94 7.21
N GLY A 293 -22.97 -3.56 6.35
CA GLY A 293 -22.52 -2.17 6.17
C GLY A 293 -23.00 -1.61 4.84
N LEU A 294 -23.43 -0.34 4.83
CA LEU A 294 -23.72 0.45 3.63
C LEU A 294 -22.84 1.68 3.64
N TYR A 295 -22.24 2.01 2.50
CA TYR A 295 -21.22 3.05 2.41
C TYR A 295 -21.44 3.92 1.18
N TYR A 296 -21.20 5.21 1.37
CA TYR A 296 -21.00 6.16 0.28
C TYR A 296 -19.77 7.01 0.58
N ARG A 297 -18.93 7.22 -0.44
CA ARG A 297 -17.75 8.09 -0.35
C ARG A 297 -17.57 8.87 -1.65
N ASN A 298 -17.24 10.17 -1.51
CA ASN A 298 -16.70 11.00 -2.58
C ASN A 298 -15.24 11.31 -2.23
N TYR A 299 -14.31 10.96 -3.12
CA TYR A 299 -12.88 11.04 -2.82
C TYR A 299 -12.04 11.37 -4.07
N ALA A 300 -10.77 11.72 -3.84
CA ALA A 300 -9.75 11.81 -4.87
C ALA A 300 -8.84 10.58 -4.81
N ASP A 301 -8.42 10.08 -5.98
CA ASP A 301 -7.50 8.96 -6.07
C ASP A 301 -6.17 9.32 -5.42
N LYS A 302 -5.51 8.32 -4.84
CA LYS A 302 -4.21 8.45 -4.20
C LYS A 302 -3.09 7.76 -4.98
N LEU A 303 -3.45 7.19 -6.14
CA LEU A 303 -2.54 6.62 -7.13
C LEU A 303 -2.54 7.48 -8.39
N PRO A 304 -1.35 7.82 -8.93
CA PRO A 304 -1.27 8.73 -10.05
C PRO A 304 -1.44 8.03 -11.40
N GLN A 305 -1.96 8.78 -12.38
CA GLN A 305 -1.63 8.57 -13.77
C GLN A 305 -0.41 9.44 -14.12
N THR A 306 0.45 8.98 -15.03
CA THR A 306 1.62 9.75 -15.46
C THR A 306 1.30 10.50 -16.74
N LEU A 307 1.42 11.82 -16.69
CA LEU A 307 1.21 12.73 -17.81
C LEU A 307 2.55 13.16 -18.40
N LEU A 308 2.80 12.82 -19.65
CA LEU A 308 3.95 13.32 -20.41
C LEU A 308 3.52 14.50 -21.29
N THR A 309 4.09 15.67 -21.07
CA THR A 309 3.78 16.91 -21.77
C THR A 309 4.98 17.39 -22.56
N ARG A 310 4.78 17.86 -23.79
CA ARG A 310 5.82 18.50 -24.57
C ARG A 310 5.77 20.03 -24.35
N VAL A 311 6.84 20.57 -23.76
CA VAL A 311 6.93 22.01 -23.39
C VAL A 311 7.90 22.76 -24.33
N GLY A 312 7.71 22.59 -25.64
CA GLY A 312 8.58 23.20 -26.67
C GLY A 312 9.19 22.17 -27.62
N ALA A 313 10.05 22.63 -28.54
CA ALA A 313 10.56 21.76 -29.60
C ALA A 313 11.35 20.54 -29.11
N ASN A 314 12.13 20.69 -28.03
CA ASN A 314 13.07 19.67 -27.53
C ASN A 314 12.98 19.44 -26.02
N ARG A 315 11.89 19.84 -25.37
CA ARG A 315 11.75 19.70 -23.93
C ARG A 315 10.45 18.98 -23.58
N SER A 316 10.57 17.86 -22.87
CA SER A 316 9.43 17.11 -22.31
C SER A 316 9.45 17.19 -20.79
N VAL A 317 8.27 17.18 -20.21
CA VAL A 317 8.06 17.14 -18.75
C VAL A 317 7.05 16.04 -18.47
N TYR A 318 7.27 15.25 -17.42
CA TYR A 318 6.24 14.34 -16.91
C TYR A 318 5.76 14.78 -15.53
N ASN A 319 4.47 14.64 -15.31
CA ASN A 319 3.80 15.00 -14.07
C ASN A 319 2.98 13.80 -13.57
N LEU A 320 2.95 13.62 -12.27
CA LEU A 320 2.01 12.72 -11.62
C LEU A 320 0.70 13.48 -11.43
N ILE A 321 -0.42 12.94 -11.91
CA ILE A 321 -1.73 13.57 -11.84
C ILE A 321 -2.72 12.67 -11.12
N TYR A 322 -3.57 13.28 -10.31
CA TYR A 322 -4.52 12.58 -9.45
C TYR A 322 -5.94 13.05 -9.75
N LYS A 323 -6.84 12.09 -10.00
CA LYS A 323 -8.26 12.35 -10.33
C LYS A 323 -9.07 12.50 -9.06
N ASP A 324 -9.90 13.53 -9.00
CA ASP A 324 -10.88 13.74 -7.93
C ASP A 324 -12.33 13.41 -8.35
N ASN A 325 -13.27 13.69 -7.46
CA ASN A 325 -14.70 13.47 -7.67
C ASN A 325 -15.03 12.04 -8.11
N ILE A 326 -14.45 11.07 -7.40
CA ILE A 326 -14.76 9.66 -7.57
C ILE A 326 -15.82 9.30 -6.53
N ASP A 327 -16.95 8.78 -7.00
CA ASP A 327 -18.01 8.30 -6.12
C ASP A 327 -17.90 6.80 -5.92
N LEU A 328 -17.99 6.36 -4.67
CA LEU A 328 -18.03 4.96 -4.29
C LEU A 328 -19.31 4.65 -3.52
N TRP A 329 -20.04 3.65 -3.97
CA TRP A 329 -21.13 3.01 -3.23
C TRP A 329 -20.70 1.60 -2.87
N GLY A 330 -20.91 1.20 -1.62
CA GLY A 330 -20.47 -0.09 -1.13
C GLY A 330 -21.47 -0.74 -0.19
N ILE A 331 -21.46 -2.07 -0.20
CA ILE A 331 -22.13 -2.91 0.79
C ILE A 331 -21.11 -3.93 1.35
N SER A 332 -21.13 -4.15 2.65
CA SER A 332 -20.34 -5.21 3.29
C SER A 332 -21.18 -6.13 4.15
N LEU A 333 -20.65 -7.31 4.38
CA LEU A 333 -21.18 -8.31 5.32
C LEU A 333 -20.01 -8.82 6.18
N ALA A 334 -20.16 -8.75 7.50
CA ALA A 334 -19.25 -9.39 8.46
C ALA A 334 -20.06 -10.37 9.32
N LYS A 335 -19.62 -11.62 9.39
CA LYS A 335 -20.30 -12.67 10.16
C LYS A 335 -19.32 -13.69 10.71
N ASN A 336 -19.61 -14.24 11.90
CA ASN A 336 -18.93 -15.45 12.39
C ASN A 336 -19.73 -16.69 11.95
N VAL A 337 -19.05 -17.66 11.34
CA VAL A 337 -19.64 -18.92 10.92
C VAL A 337 -18.82 -20.05 11.52
N ALA A 338 -19.38 -20.75 12.49
CA ALA A 338 -18.72 -21.88 13.17
C ALA A 338 -17.30 -21.55 13.70
N GLY A 339 -17.10 -20.35 14.23
CA GLY A 339 -15.81 -19.89 14.78
C GLY A 339 -14.85 -19.28 13.74
N VAL A 340 -15.25 -19.21 12.48
CA VAL A 340 -14.50 -18.55 11.40
C VAL A 340 -15.13 -17.18 11.14
N SER A 341 -14.35 -16.11 11.18
CA SER A 341 -14.79 -14.79 10.77
C SER A 341 -14.82 -14.72 9.24
N VAL A 342 -15.96 -14.35 8.68
CA VAL A 342 -16.18 -14.20 7.23
C VAL A 342 -16.53 -12.75 6.94
N GLY A 343 -15.80 -12.15 6.00
CA GLY A 343 -16.08 -10.82 5.46
C GLY A 343 -16.38 -10.89 3.97
N ALA A 344 -17.28 -10.02 3.51
CA ALA A 344 -17.53 -9.84 2.07
C ALA A 344 -17.85 -8.37 1.76
N GLU A 345 -17.43 -7.91 0.60
CA GLU A 345 -17.72 -6.57 0.09
C GLU A 345 -18.12 -6.61 -1.38
N LEU A 346 -18.96 -5.68 -1.76
CA LEU A 346 -19.23 -5.33 -3.14
C LEU A 346 -19.29 -3.80 -3.24
N SER A 347 -18.58 -3.22 -4.20
CA SER A 347 -18.60 -1.77 -4.42
C SER A 347 -18.64 -1.42 -5.91
N TYR A 348 -19.24 -0.27 -6.20
CA TYR A 348 -19.24 0.37 -7.49
C TYR A 348 -18.53 1.72 -7.37
N ARG A 349 -17.62 2.00 -8.30
CA ARG A 349 -16.89 3.26 -8.37
C ARG A 349 -17.19 3.95 -9.69
N HIS A 350 -17.67 5.19 -9.59
CA HIS A 350 -17.94 6.06 -10.72
C HIS A 350 -16.82 7.06 -10.92
N ASN A 351 -16.51 7.38 -12.18
CA ASN A 351 -15.50 8.38 -12.52
C ASN A 351 -14.05 7.98 -12.09
N THR A 352 -13.75 6.69 -12.07
CA THR A 352 -12.45 6.13 -11.66
C THR A 352 -11.41 6.30 -12.77
N PRO A 353 -10.16 6.75 -12.47
CA PRO A 353 -9.07 6.73 -13.43
C PRO A 353 -8.70 5.28 -13.78
N LEU A 354 -8.58 5.01 -15.08
CA LEU A 354 -8.25 3.69 -15.60
C LEU A 354 -6.78 3.64 -16.05
N ASN A 355 -6.25 2.44 -16.20
CA ASN A 355 -4.87 2.22 -16.63
C ASN A 355 -4.60 2.86 -18.01
N SER A 356 -3.48 3.55 -18.10
CA SER A 356 -2.83 4.00 -19.33
C SER A 356 -1.49 3.29 -19.50
N GLN A 357 -0.85 3.46 -20.65
CA GLN A 357 0.49 2.90 -20.86
C GLN A 357 1.49 3.39 -19.81
N VAL A 358 2.48 2.55 -19.52
CA VAL A 358 3.53 2.79 -18.51
C VAL A 358 4.32 4.08 -18.72
N LEU A 359 4.50 4.51 -19.98
CA LEU A 359 5.18 5.76 -20.31
C LEU A 359 4.32 7.02 -20.05
N GLY A 360 3.11 6.83 -19.57
CA GLY A 360 2.19 7.91 -19.28
C GLY A 360 1.39 8.40 -20.50
N ILE A 361 0.72 9.50 -20.29
CA ILE A 361 -0.19 10.11 -21.26
C ILE A 361 0.55 11.22 -21.98
N ALA A 362 0.72 11.09 -23.29
CA ALA A 362 1.30 12.15 -24.12
C ALA A 362 0.21 13.13 -24.55
N VAL A 363 0.23 14.33 -23.99
CA VAL A 363 -0.73 15.39 -24.34
C VAL A 363 0.01 16.59 -24.93
N PRO A 364 -0.36 17.05 -26.12
CA PRO A 364 0.32 18.18 -26.75
C PRO A 364 -0.01 19.56 -26.14
N THR A 365 -1.00 19.65 -25.28
CA THR A 365 -1.58 20.91 -24.80
C THR A 365 -1.66 21.02 -23.28
N GLY A 366 -0.59 21.44 -22.63
CA GLY A 366 -0.64 21.95 -21.25
C GLY A 366 -0.88 20.92 -20.14
N ILE A 367 -0.65 21.37 -18.92
CA ILE A 367 -0.91 20.62 -17.68
C ILE A 367 -2.37 20.82 -17.28
N PRO A 368 -3.14 19.77 -16.95
CA PRO A 368 -4.54 19.91 -16.55
C PRO A 368 -4.67 20.63 -15.19
N ALA A 369 -5.87 21.09 -14.87
CA ALA A 369 -6.18 21.57 -13.52
C ALA A 369 -6.12 20.43 -12.49
N GLY A 370 -5.83 20.75 -11.23
CA GLY A 370 -5.83 19.78 -10.14
C GLY A 370 -7.17 19.02 -10.07
N GLY A 371 -7.10 17.70 -9.83
CA GLY A 371 -8.25 16.82 -9.81
C GLY A 371 -8.76 16.39 -11.20
N SER A 372 -8.19 16.90 -12.28
CA SER A 372 -8.55 16.55 -13.66
C SER A 372 -7.50 15.65 -14.31
N THR A 373 -7.92 14.81 -15.25
CA THR A 373 -7.03 13.97 -16.04
C THR A 373 -7.47 13.93 -17.50
N PRO A 374 -6.53 14.03 -18.47
CA PRO A 374 -6.80 13.71 -19.87
C PRO A 374 -6.76 12.21 -20.15
N GLY A 375 -6.41 11.40 -19.13
CA GLY A 375 -6.35 9.94 -19.21
C GLY A 375 -7.69 9.27 -19.32
N PRO A 376 -7.68 7.92 -19.43
CA PRO A 376 -8.90 7.17 -19.45
C PRO A 376 -9.58 7.22 -18.07
N VAL A 377 -10.89 7.44 -18.10
CA VAL A 377 -11.77 7.47 -16.93
C VAL A 377 -12.98 6.61 -17.21
N GLY A 378 -13.47 5.90 -16.21
CA GLY A 378 -14.61 5.03 -16.36
C GLY A 378 -15.22 4.57 -15.06
N ASP A 379 -16.08 3.56 -15.18
CA ASP A 379 -16.81 2.99 -14.05
C ASP A 379 -16.36 1.55 -13.80
N THR A 380 -16.20 1.19 -12.53
CA THR A 380 -15.69 -0.13 -12.12
C THR A 380 -16.53 -0.74 -11.01
N TYR A 381 -16.63 -2.06 -11.03
CA TYR A 381 -17.15 -2.87 -9.93
C TYR A 381 -16.00 -3.59 -9.26
N HIS A 382 -16.10 -3.74 -7.94
CA HIS A 382 -15.11 -4.45 -7.13
C HIS A 382 -15.83 -5.31 -6.10
N GLY A 383 -15.26 -6.46 -5.79
CA GLY A 383 -15.75 -7.35 -4.76
C GLY A 383 -14.63 -8.10 -4.09
N LEU A 384 -14.85 -8.52 -2.85
CA LEU A 384 -13.97 -9.42 -2.12
C LEU A 384 -14.76 -10.32 -1.18
N VAL A 385 -14.18 -11.47 -0.90
CA VAL A 385 -14.62 -12.36 0.18
C VAL A 385 -13.38 -12.81 0.93
N ASN A 386 -13.44 -12.79 2.25
CA ASN A 386 -12.34 -13.23 3.07
C ASN A 386 -12.78 -14.09 4.27
N VAL A 387 -11.82 -14.80 4.81
CA VAL A 387 -11.98 -15.61 6.02
C VAL A 387 -10.76 -15.43 6.91
N VAL A 388 -11.01 -15.40 8.24
CA VAL A 388 -9.98 -15.42 9.28
C VAL A 388 -10.38 -16.45 10.32
N GLY A 389 -9.44 -17.28 10.73
CA GLY A 389 -9.70 -18.27 11.74
C GLY A 389 -8.46 -18.81 12.44
N LEU A 390 -8.70 -19.67 13.41
CA LEU A 390 -7.68 -20.37 14.16
C LEU A 390 -7.86 -21.87 13.98
N ILE A 391 -6.76 -22.59 13.80
CA ILE A 391 -6.71 -24.05 13.85
C ILE A 391 -6.23 -24.42 15.25
N PRO A 392 -7.00 -25.21 16.01
CA PRO A 392 -6.60 -25.65 17.34
C PRO A 392 -5.40 -26.60 17.26
N LYS A 393 -4.90 -27.02 18.41
CA LYS A 393 -3.76 -27.92 18.57
C LYS A 393 -3.87 -29.16 17.68
N THR A 394 -2.78 -29.45 16.99
CA THR A 394 -2.58 -30.62 16.13
C THR A 394 -1.27 -31.33 16.53
N PRO A 395 -0.94 -32.50 15.97
CA PRO A 395 0.39 -33.10 16.15
C PRO A 395 1.55 -32.26 15.59
N LEU A 396 1.28 -31.29 14.70
CA LEU A 396 2.30 -30.49 14.02
C LEU A 396 2.57 -29.14 14.69
N PHE A 397 1.58 -28.55 15.37
CA PHE A 397 1.69 -27.24 16.03
C PHE A 397 0.65 -27.11 17.16
N ASP A 398 0.89 -26.21 18.09
CA ASP A 398 -0.05 -25.96 19.20
C ASP A 398 -1.26 -25.14 18.77
N THR A 399 -1.09 -24.20 17.83
CA THR A 399 -2.18 -23.48 17.16
C THR A 399 -1.68 -22.96 15.81
N ALA A 400 -2.60 -22.61 14.92
CA ALA A 400 -2.25 -21.83 13.74
C ALA A 400 -3.34 -20.80 13.45
N SER A 401 -2.94 -19.58 13.11
CA SER A 401 -3.84 -18.59 12.52
C SER A 401 -3.78 -18.67 11.00
N TYR A 402 -4.92 -18.44 10.36
CA TYR A 402 -5.01 -18.34 8.91
C TYR A 402 -5.91 -17.18 8.48
N ALA A 403 -5.58 -16.60 7.35
CA ALA A 403 -6.42 -15.65 6.64
C ALA A 403 -6.34 -15.93 5.14
N ALA A 404 -7.45 -15.79 4.46
CA ALA A 404 -7.54 -15.88 3.00
C ALA A 404 -8.48 -14.81 2.47
N GLU A 405 -8.14 -14.22 1.32
CA GLU A 405 -8.96 -13.21 0.66
C GLU A 405 -8.93 -13.41 -0.85
N LEU A 406 -10.10 -13.57 -1.44
CA LEU A 406 -10.32 -13.58 -2.88
C LEU A 406 -10.87 -12.21 -3.27
N THR A 407 -10.25 -11.56 -4.25
CA THR A 407 -10.64 -10.27 -4.78
C THR A 407 -11.07 -10.37 -6.23
N TRP A 408 -12.00 -9.52 -6.64
CA TRP A 408 -12.48 -9.39 -8.00
C TRP A 408 -12.65 -7.93 -8.38
N SER A 409 -12.34 -7.59 -9.62
CA SER A 409 -12.74 -6.30 -10.20
C SER A 409 -13.13 -6.44 -11.67
N GLN A 410 -13.99 -5.52 -12.12
CA GLN A 410 -14.44 -5.41 -13.50
C GLN A 410 -14.61 -3.94 -13.87
N TRP A 411 -14.10 -3.53 -15.02
CA TRP A 411 -14.53 -2.26 -15.59
C TRP A 411 -15.81 -2.45 -16.39
N SER A 412 -16.75 -1.51 -16.27
CA SER A 412 -18.04 -1.58 -16.95
C SER A 412 -18.12 -0.64 -18.14
N LYS A 413 -17.57 0.56 -18.00
CA LYS A 413 -17.66 1.64 -18.96
C LYS A 413 -16.36 2.45 -19.01
N VAL A 414 -15.97 2.93 -20.20
CA VAL A 414 -14.96 3.97 -20.38
C VAL A 414 -15.70 5.25 -20.78
N SER A 415 -15.64 6.26 -19.93
CA SER A 415 -16.40 7.51 -20.08
C SER A 415 -15.63 8.56 -20.88
N SER A 416 -14.30 8.57 -20.76
CA SER A 416 -13.39 9.47 -21.49
C SER A 416 -12.04 8.82 -21.71
N GLY A 417 -11.23 9.38 -22.63
CA GLY A 417 -9.85 8.94 -22.85
C GLY A 417 -9.70 7.50 -23.39
N ALA A 418 -10.71 6.94 -24.06
CA ALA A 418 -10.73 5.54 -24.50
C ALA A 418 -9.54 5.17 -25.41
N ASN A 419 -9.01 6.12 -26.20
CA ASN A 419 -7.84 5.94 -27.03
C ASN A 419 -6.53 5.74 -26.22
N LEU A 420 -6.52 6.15 -24.95
CA LEU A 420 -5.40 6.02 -24.03
C LEU A 420 -5.57 4.84 -23.06
N PHE A 421 -6.73 4.21 -23.04
CA PHE A 421 -7.00 3.08 -22.16
C PHE A 421 -6.14 1.88 -22.54
N ASN A 422 -5.27 1.46 -21.61
CA ASN A 422 -4.38 0.32 -21.81
C ASN A 422 -5.13 -1.00 -21.61
N ALA A 423 -6.09 -1.30 -22.48
CA ALA A 423 -6.88 -2.52 -22.40
C ALA A 423 -6.86 -3.29 -23.72
N VAL A 424 -7.02 -4.60 -23.64
CA VAL A 424 -7.10 -5.49 -24.80
C VAL A 424 -8.21 -5.00 -25.75
N GLY A 425 -7.84 -4.79 -27.01
CA GLY A 425 -8.76 -4.27 -28.04
C GLY A 425 -8.82 -2.75 -28.16
N TYR A 426 -8.22 -1.98 -27.23
CA TYR A 426 -8.13 -0.53 -27.27
C TYR A 426 -6.81 -0.06 -27.90
N ALA A 427 -6.80 1.16 -28.45
CA ALA A 427 -5.60 1.74 -29.03
C ALA A 427 -4.47 1.98 -28.01
N GLY A 428 -4.82 2.27 -26.75
CA GLY A 428 -3.88 2.43 -25.66
C GLY A 428 -3.05 1.18 -25.33
N CYS A 429 -3.51 -0.01 -25.71
CA CYS A 429 -2.77 -1.26 -25.58
C CYS A 429 -2.00 -1.56 -26.89
N THR A 430 -0.96 -0.74 -27.17
CA THR A 430 -0.11 -0.89 -28.35
C THR A 430 1.35 -0.75 -27.96
N PHE A 431 2.18 -1.72 -28.31
CA PHE A 431 3.61 -1.77 -28.01
C PHE A 431 4.42 -1.93 -29.28
N GLN A 432 5.36 -1.01 -29.53
CA GLN A 432 6.25 -1.05 -30.71
C GLN A 432 5.49 -1.25 -32.05
N GLY A 433 4.31 -0.64 -32.17
CA GLY A 433 3.48 -0.70 -33.40
C GLY A 433 2.60 -1.96 -33.53
N ARG A 434 2.68 -2.92 -32.61
CA ARG A 434 1.76 -4.08 -32.54
C ARG A 434 0.67 -3.88 -31.50
N ARG A 435 -0.48 -4.47 -31.69
CA ARG A 435 -1.50 -4.58 -30.63
C ARG A 435 -0.99 -5.48 -29.54
N GLY A 436 -1.09 -5.01 -28.29
CA GLY A 436 -0.78 -5.79 -27.11
C GLY A 436 -1.89 -6.75 -26.71
N ASP A 437 -1.58 -7.62 -25.81
CA ASP A 437 -2.48 -8.56 -25.16
C ASP A 437 -2.29 -8.53 -23.63
N GLU A 438 -2.94 -9.44 -22.93
CA GLU A 438 -2.87 -9.58 -21.48
C GLU A 438 -1.44 -9.76 -20.97
N GLY A 439 -0.63 -10.60 -21.63
CA GLY A 439 0.78 -10.84 -21.26
C GLY A 439 1.70 -9.63 -21.44
N ASP A 440 1.26 -8.58 -22.14
CA ASP A 440 1.92 -7.28 -22.25
C ASP A 440 1.50 -6.31 -21.14
N GLY A 441 0.65 -6.74 -20.19
CA GLY A 441 0.10 -5.90 -19.12
C GLY A 441 -1.15 -5.11 -19.53
N CYS A 442 -1.79 -5.46 -20.65
CA CYS A 442 -3.05 -4.83 -21.03
C CYS A 442 -4.19 -5.29 -20.14
N THR A 443 -5.01 -4.35 -19.72
CA THR A 443 -6.22 -4.58 -18.92
C THR A 443 -7.18 -5.54 -19.61
N THR A 444 -7.70 -6.49 -18.86
CA THR A 444 -8.79 -7.39 -19.29
C THR A 444 -10.13 -6.92 -18.72
N LYS A 445 -11.22 -7.59 -19.12
CA LYS A 445 -12.57 -7.22 -18.65
C LYS A 445 -12.74 -7.46 -17.16
N ASN A 446 -12.17 -8.54 -16.64
CA ASN A 446 -12.21 -8.94 -15.24
C ASN A 446 -10.78 -9.19 -14.73
N PHE A 447 -10.61 -9.03 -13.44
CA PHE A 447 -9.44 -9.43 -12.69
C PHE A 447 -9.86 -10.22 -11.46
N TRP A 448 -9.09 -11.25 -11.13
CA TRP A 448 -9.22 -12.03 -9.91
C TRP A 448 -7.87 -12.12 -9.23
N GLY A 449 -7.84 -11.90 -7.91
CA GLY A 449 -6.64 -12.00 -7.09
C GLY A 449 -6.88 -12.83 -5.83
N LEU A 450 -5.84 -13.47 -5.33
CA LEU A 450 -5.84 -14.28 -4.12
C LEU A 450 -4.73 -13.82 -3.18
N ALA A 451 -5.04 -13.71 -1.91
CA ALA A 451 -4.05 -13.50 -0.86
C ALA A 451 -4.29 -14.48 0.31
N LEU A 452 -3.20 -15.06 0.80
CA LEU A 452 -3.19 -16.07 1.87
C LEU A 452 -2.17 -15.70 2.93
N ALA A 453 -2.49 -15.96 4.19
CA ALA A 453 -1.54 -15.96 5.29
C ALA A 453 -1.82 -17.18 6.19
N PHE A 454 -0.76 -17.84 6.60
CA PHE A 454 -0.81 -18.98 7.51
C PHE A 454 0.35 -18.90 8.49
N THR A 455 0.06 -19.00 9.78
CA THR A 455 1.08 -18.88 10.83
C THR A 455 0.86 -19.95 11.90
N PRO A 456 1.51 -21.12 11.77
CA PRO A 456 1.59 -22.10 12.85
C PRO A 456 2.45 -21.57 13.99
N THR A 457 2.10 -21.92 15.22
CA THR A 457 2.76 -21.47 16.44
C THR A 457 2.96 -22.64 17.39
N TRP A 458 4.12 -22.67 18.04
CA TRP A 458 4.53 -23.60 19.07
C TRP A 458 4.81 -22.82 20.34
N TYR A 459 4.06 -23.10 21.40
CA TYR A 459 4.21 -22.39 22.66
C TYR A 459 5.28 -23.03 23.54
N GLN A 460 6.02 -22.18 24.25
CA GLN A 460 6.98 -22.58 25.29
C GLN A 460 7.96 -23.66 24.81
N VAL A 461 8.46 -23.55 23.58
CA VAL A 461 9.51 -24.46 23.06
C VAL A 461 10.77 -24.43 23.93
N PHE A 462 11.02 -23.27 24.57
CA PHE A 462 11.90 -23.05 25.71
C PHE A 462 11.16 -22.16 26.72
N PRO A 463 11.55 -22.16 28.00
CA PRO A 463 10.91 -21.29 29.00
C PRO A 463 10.89 -19.82 28.54
N GLY A 464 9.67 -19.27 28.37
CA GLY A 464 9.46 -17.90 27.92
C GLY A 464 9.65 -17.67 26.41
N VAL A 465 9.75 -18.72 25.58
CA VAL A 465 9.95 -18.60 24.13
C VAL A 465 8.86 -19.33 23.35
N ASP A 466 8.09 -18.59 22.59
CA ASP A 466 7.12 -19.11 21.62
C ASP A 466 7.69 -18.96 20.21
N LEU A 467 7.58 -20.01 19.38
CA LEU A 467 8.00 -19.98 17.98
C LEU A 467 6.80 -19.88 17.04
N SER A 468 7.02 -19.28 15.88
CA SER A 468 6.04 -19.24 14.80
C SER A 468 6.73 -19.40 13.44
N ALA A 469 5.97 -19.89 12.44
CA ALA A 469 6.47 -20.02 11.06
C ALA A 469 5.50 -19.35 10.07
N PRO A 470 5.49 -18.01 9.96
CA PRO A 470 4.57 -17.29 9.08
C PRO A 470 4.89 -17.56 7.61
N VAL A 471 3.84 -17.82 6.84
CA VAL A 471 3.86 -17.95 5.38
C VAL A 471 2.81 -17.01 4.82
N THR A 472 3.18 -16.24 3.79
CA THR A 472 2.22 -15.41 3.02
C THR A 472 2.38 -15.67 1.53
N TYR A 473 1.27 -15.57 0.80
CA TYR A 473 1.25 -15.72 -0.64
C TYR A 473 0.18 -14.80 -1.22
N ALA A 474 0.51 -14.10 -2.29
CA ALA A 474 -0.45 -13.26 -2.98
C ALA A 474 -0.17 -13.22 -4.48
N VAL A 475 -1.20 -13.38 -5.28
CA VAL A 475 -1.09 -13.51 -6.73
C VAL A 475 -2.35 -13.03 -7.45
N GLY A 476 -2.20 -12.46 -8.64
CA GLY A 476 -3.28 -12.36 -9.61
C GLY A 476 -3.56 -13.72 -10.22
N LEU A 477 -4.79 -14.22 -10.08
CA LEU A 477 -5.20 -15.54 -10.57
C LEU A 477 -5.59 -15.51 -12.03
N SER A 478 -6.21 -14.43 -12.48
CA SER A 478 -6.71 -14.29 -13.87
C SER A 478 -6.97 -12.83 -14.20
N GLY A 479 -6.56 -12.42 -15.37
CA GLY A 479 -6.79 -11.10 -15.91
C GLY A 479 -5.93 -9.99 -15.32
N ASN A 480 -6.08 -8.80 -15.87
CA ASN A 480 -5.39 -7.58 -15.45
C ASN A 480 -6.41 -6.50 -15.08
N ALA A 481 -6.28 -5.94 -13.89
CA ALA A 481 -7.20 -4.93 -13.37
C ALA A 481 -7.18 -3.65 -14.20
N ALA A 482 -8.30 -2.96 -14.25
CA ALA A 482 -8.44 -1.70 -14.97
C ALA A 482 -7.96 -0.49 -14.18
N THR A 483 -7.83 -0.60 -12.87
CA THR A 483 -7.35 0.47 -12.00
C THR A 483 -5.83 0.41 -11.84
N VAL A 484 -5.21 1.56 -11.61
CA VAL A 484 -3.77 1.67 -11.41
C VAL A 484 -3.33 0.77 -10.24
N PHE A 485 -2.32 -0.05 -10.45
CA PHE A 485 -1.81 -1.04 -9.48
C PHE A 485 -2.84 -2.07 -8.95
N GLY A 486 -3.99 -2.22 -9.61
CA GLY A 486 -5.05 -3.12 -9.15
C GLY A 486 -4.72 -4.62 -9.23
N GLY A 487 -3.59 -4.99 -9.84
CA GLY A 487 -3.12 -6.37 -9.95
C GLY A 487 -3.16 -6.90 -11.38
N ASN A 488 -2.32 -7.90 -11.64
CA ASN A 488 -2.17 -8.54 -12.94
C ASN A 488 -2.04 -10.06 -12.76
N GLU A 489 -2.46 -10.83 -13.75
CA GLU A 489 -2.33 -12.30 -13.78
C GLU A 489 -0.88 -12.73 -13.56
N ASP A 490 -0.69 -13.79 -12.76
CA ASP A 490 0.61 -14.37 -12.38
C ASP A 490 1.59 -13.39 -11.70
N ASN A 491 1.12 -12.18 -11.37
CA ASN A 491 1.94 -11.18 -10.70
C ASN A 491 1.66 -11.19 -9.20
N GLY A 492 2.71 -11.29 -8.40
CA GLY A 492 2.55 -11.40 -6.96
C GLY A 492 3.83 -11.47 -6.17
N ASN A 493 3.72 -11.89 -4.92
CA ASN A 493 4.83 -12.12 -4.02
C ASN A 493 4.50 -13.19 -2.98
N TYR A 494 5.53 -13.75 -2.38
CA TYR A 494 5.39 -14.65 -1.24
C TYR A 494 6.45 -14.38 -0.19
N SER A 495 6.17 -14.83 1.02
CA SER A 495 7.18 -14.86 2.07
C SER A 495 7.06 -16.13 2.89
N VAL A 496 8.21 -16.61 3.37
CA VAL A 496 8.30 -17.69 4.35
C VAL A 496 9.26 -17.27 5.44
N GLY A 497 9.01 -17.66 6.68
CA GLY A 497 9.88 -17.25 7.76
C GLY A 497 9.71 -18.04 9.04
N VAL A 498 10.53 -17.71 10.02
CA VAL A 498 10.43 -18.16 11.40
C VAL A 498 10.49 -16.95 12.31
N GLY A 499 9.73 -16.98 13.39
CA GLY A 499 9.68 -15.93 14.39
C GLY A 499 9.76 -16.49 15.79
N ALA A 500 10.38 -15.74 16.70
CA ALA A 500 10.46 -16.06 18.11
C ALA A 500 9.93 -14.88 18.95
N ASP A 501 8.93 -15.16 19.78
CA ASP A 501 8.47 -14.27 20.84
C ASP A 501 9.14 -14.68 22.17
N ILE A 502 9.92 -13.77 22.72
CA ILE A 502 10.72 -14.02 23.91
C ILE A 502 10.16 -13.18 25.06
N TYR A 503 9.66 -13.86 26.09
CA TYR A 503 9.00 -13.27 27.26
C TYR A 503 7.87 -12.29 26.92
N GLN A 504 7.23 -12.46 25.72
CA GLN A 504 6.19 -11.55 25.20
C GLN A 504 6.65 -10.08 25.12
N LYS A 505 7.97 -9.84 25.15
CA LYS A 505 8.60 -8.52 25.15
C LYS A 505 9.47 -8.30 23.91
N TYR A 506 10.17 -9.32 23.47
CA TYR A 506 11.08 -9.23 22.35
C TYR A 506 10.58 -10.14 21.22
N ARG A 507 10.52 -9.61 20.02
CA ARG A 507 10.21 -10.36 18.81
C ARG A 507 11.41 -10.38 17.88
N ILE A 508 11.77 -11.56 17.38
CA ILE A 508 12.79 -11.76 16.35
C ILE A 508 12.13 -12.51 15.19
N ASP A 509 12.23 -12.00 13.98
CA ASP A 509 11.73 -12.63 12.76
C ASP A 509 12.84 -12.77 11.73
N LEU A 510 13.01 -13.95 11.16
CA LEU A 510 13.81 -14.21 9.97
C LEU A 510 12.87 -14.60 8.85
N LYS A 511 12.87 -13.86 7.73
CA LYS A 511 11.97 -14.07 6.59
C LYS A 511 12.73 -14.02 5.27
N TYR A 512 12.34 -14.88 4.35
CA TYR A 512 12.63 -14.74 2.93
C TYR A 512 11.42 -14.16 2.22
N ILE A 513 11.62 -13.17 1.37
CA ILE A 513 10.59 -12.49 0.58
C ILE A 513 11.02 -12.49 -0.88
N ASP A 514 10.10 -12.84 -1.78
CA ASP A 514 10.37 -12.86 -3.22
C ASP A 514 9.14 -12.51 -4.05
N PHE A 515 9.35 -12.20 -5.33
CA PHE A 515 8.36 -11.64 -6.24
C PHE A 515 8.19 -12.53 -7.47
N MET A 516 6.96 -12.55 -8.01
CA MET A 516 6.57 -13.33 -9.17
C MET A 516 6.01 -12.42 -10.26
N GLY A 517 6.13 -12.83 -11.50
CA GLY A 517 5.54 -12.17 -12.65
C GLY A 517 6.14 -12.63 -13.98
N HIS A 518 5.51 -12.20 -15.07
CA HIS A 518 5.91 -12.51 -16.43
C HIS A 518 6.23 -11.26 -17.23
N TYR A 519 7.29 -11.32 -18.02
CA TYR A 519 7.65 -10.31 -19.00
C TYR A 519 7.94 -10.96 -20.37
N ARG A 520 7.90 -10.14 -21.41
CA ARG A 520 8.42 -10.48 -22.72
C ARG A 520 9.72 -9.71 -22.96
N ASP A 521 10.64 -10.33 -23.69
CA ASP A 521 11.95 -9.78 -24.01
C ASP A 521 12.29 -9.97 -25.49
N ASN A 522 13.33 -9.28 -25.95
CA ASN A 522 13.88 -9.40 -27.29
C ASN A 522 15.18 -10.24 -27.33
N GLY A 523 15.40 -11.09 -26.32
CA GLY A 523 16.63 -11.83 -26.12
C GLY A 523 17.70 -11.07 -25.31
N ASN A 524 17.63 -9.73 -25.25
CA ASN A 524 18.59 -8.89 -24.55
C ASN A 524 17.97 -8.09 -23.39
N ALA A 525 16.80 -7.50 -23.60
CA ALA A 525 16.15 -6.65 -22.61
C ALA A 525 14.63 -6.90 -22.59
N VAL A 526 13.99 -6.60 -21.45
CA VAL A 526 12.55 -6.61 -21.30
C VAL A 526 11.92 -5.61 -22.26
N THR A 527 10.91 -6.03 -23.00
CA THR A 527 10.14 -5.20 -23.95
C THR A 527 8.76 -4.84 -23.45
N THR A 528 8.10 -5.78 -22.75
CA THR A 528 6.82 -5.56 -22.07
C THR A 528 6.74 -6.45 -20.83
N GLN A 529 5.98 -6.02 -19.85
CA GLN A 529 5.77 -6.76 -18.60
C GLN A 529 4.30 -6.82 -18.22
N ASN A 530 3.89 -7.93 -17.65
CA ASN A 530 2.57 -8.06 -17.05
C ASN A 530 2.58 -7.53 -15.61
N GLY A 531 2.47 -6.22 -15.46
CA GLY A 531 2.46 -5.51 -14.17
C GLY A 531 3.86 -5.08 -13.68
N PHE A 532 3.87 -4.04 -12.88
CA PHE A 532 5.12 -3.40 -12.40
C PHE A 532 5.98 -4.31 -11.53
N THR A 533 5.36 -5.12 -10.67
CA THR A 533 6.10 -5.99 -9.74
C THR A 533 6.82 -7.14 -10.42
N THR A 534 6.52 -7.42 -11.68
CA THR A 534 7.31 -8.34 -12.51
C THR A 534 8.79 -7.93 -12.57
N LEU A 535 9.07 -6.63 -12.59
CA LEU A 535 10.43 -6.09 -12.62
C LEU A 535 11.17 -6.20 -11.27
N LEU A 536 10.50 -6.72 -10.23
CA LEU A 536 11.11 -7.06 -8.93
C LEU A 536 11.52 -8.53 -8.83
N LYS A 537 11.32 -9.32 -9.88
CA LYS A 537 11.55 -10.77 -9.89
C LYS A 537 12.99 -11.20 -9.56
N ASP A 538 13.95 -10.31 -9.75
CA ASP A 538 15.36 -10.50 -9.42
C ASP A 538 15.76 -9.88 -8.06
N ARG A 539 14.79 -9.54 -7.21
CA ARG A 539 15.00 -8.77 -5.97
C ARG A 539 14.52 -9.50 -4.72
N GLY A 540 14.63 -10.84 -4.72
CA GLY A 540 14.40 -11.64 -3.52
C GLY A 540 15.43 -11.32 -2.44
N PHE A 541 14.99 -11.24 -1.17
CA PHE A 541 15.85 -10.91 -0.04
C PHE A 541 15.49 -11.67 1.24
N VAL A 542 16.48 -11.83 2.11
CA VAL A 542 16.30 -12.32 3.48
C VAL A 542 16.34 -11.14 4.43
N SER A 543 15.40 -11.11 5.37
CA SER A 543 15.27 -10.05 6.38
C SER A 543 15.31 -10.63 7.77
N LEU A 544 16.16 -10.08 8.64
CA LEU A 544 16.19 -10.31 10.08
C LEU A 544 15.65 -9.06 10.78
N THR A 545 14.53 -9.20 11.48
CA THR A 545 13.89 -8.10 12.21
C THR A 545 13.88 -8.37 13.69
N PHE A 546 14.32 -7.40 14.49
CA PHE A 546 14.16 -7.35 15.94
C PHE A 546 13.15 -6.27 16.31
N LYS A 547 12.25 -6.55 17.23
CA LYS A 547 11.25 -5.59 17.71
C LYS A 547 11.06 -5.71 19.22
N THR A 548 10.92 -4.57 19.89
CA THR A 548 10.51 -4.48 21.31
C THR A 548 9.60 -3.27 21.52
N THR A 549 8.66 -3.40 22.46
CA THR A 549 7.78 -2.29 22.89
C THR A 549 7.89 -2.12 24.40
N PHE A 550 7.96 -0.90 24.89
CA PHE A 550 8.07 -0.54 26.30
C PHE A 550 7.46 0.82 26.61
#